data_a237d57e995387829de5763fd13c79d4
#
_entry.id   a237d57e995387829de5763fd13c79d4
#
_cell.length_a   1.000
_cell.length_b   1.000
_cell.length_c   1.000
_cell.angle_alpha   90.00
_cell.angle_beta   90.00
_cell.angle_gamma   90.00
#
_symmetry.space_group_name_H-M   'P 1'
#
loop_
_entity.id
_entity.type
_entity.pdbx_description
1 polymer ?
#
loop_
_entity_poly.entity_id
_entity_poly.type
_entity_poly.pdbx_seq_one_letter_code
_entity_poly.pdbx_strand_id
1 'polypeptide(L)'
;MQLFTIGLNELNPDGTLRLDPNGQPISITGVGNPGNGSVSYDSNAKTVTFVPTSGYTGTASFTYSIADSGGGTSSASASLIVNDPSTTSLFSPTSSPAIAAVNDPSPVELGLKFQATTDGEITGLRFYKGPGNSGPHVADLWSSTGTLLATATFSNETANGWQQVNFASPVAIAAGTTYVASYHTNGDYAADPNLFASAQTNGLLTAPASSSSGGNGVYAYGDAGLFPTSSFNSTSYGVDVLFRPQLAA
;
A
#
# COMPACT_ATOMS: atom_id res chain seq x y z
N MET A 1 12.42 -4.06 -17.06
CA MET A 1 12.59 -4.98 -15.91
C MET A 1 13.02 -4.13 -14.73
N GLN A 2 12.20 -4.05 -13.70
CA GLN A 2 12.51 -3.26 -12.50
C GLN A 2 13.39 -4.12 -11.58
N LEU A 3 14.56 -3.62 -11.22
CA LEU A 3 15.50 -4.28 -10.30
C LEU A 3 15.39 -3.59 -8.95
N PHE A 4 15.10 -4.33 -7.90
CA PHE A 4 15.09 -3.81 -6.53
C PHE A 4 16.37 -4.28 -5.83
N THR A 5 17.26 -3.34 -5.54
CA THR A 5 18.41 -3.60 -4.65
C THR A 5 18.00 -3.13 -3.25
N ILE A 6 17.83 -4.06 -2.34
CA ILE A 6 17.48 -3.77 -0.96
C ILE A 6 18.78 -3.87 -0.17
N GLY A 7 19.24 -2.73 0.33
CA GLY A 7 20.27 -2.71 1.37
C GLY A 7 19.67 -3.26 2.66
N LEU A 8 19.70 -4.57 2.86
CA LEU A 8 19.57 -5.14 4.19
C LEU A 8 20.90 -4.84 4.89
N ASN A 9 20.97 -3.64 5.50
CA ASN A 9 22.22 -3.13 6.04
C ASN A 9 22.67 -3.97 7.25
N GLU A 10 23.75 -4.73 7.05
CA GLU A 10 24.59 -5.16 8.18
C GLU A 10 25.23 -3.95 8.88
N LEU A 11 25.04 -2.75 8.30
CA LEU A 11 25.54 -1.46 8.79
C LEU A 11 24.39 -0.57 9.22
N ASN A 12 24.61 0.21 10.25
CA ASN A 12 23.82 1.37 10.60
C ASN A 12 23.98 2.48 9.54
N PRO A 13 23.08 3.50 9.49
CA PRO A 13 23.21 4.63 8.56
C PRO A 13 24.53 5.39 8.63
N ASP A 14 25.25 5.32 9.75
CA ASP A 14 26.57 5.92 9.99
C ASP A 14 27.74 5.05 9.51
N GLY A 15 27.48 3.88 8.91
CA GLY A 15 28.49 2.94 8.42
C GLY A 15 29.05 1.99 9.48
N THR A 16 28.56 2.02 10.72
CA THR A 16 28.96 1.07 11.78
C THR A 16 28.22 -0.27 11.62
N LEU A 17 28.85 -1.37 12.03
CA LEU A 17 28.23 -2.69 12.01
C LEU A 17 26.98 -2.74 12.93
N ARG A 18 25.92 -3.35 12.45
CA ARG A 18 24.79 -3.72 13.30
C ARG A 18 25.20 -4.83 14.24
N LEU A 19 24.92 -4.63 15.52
CA LEU A 19 25.23 -5.59 16.58
C LEU A 19 23.95 -6.19 17.15
N ASP A 20 24.04 -7.42 17.62
CA ASP A 20 23.02 -8.05 18.45
C ASP A 20 22.99 -7.43 19.86
N PRO A 21 22.06 -7.82 20.76
CA PRO A 21 22.02 -7.32 22.13
C PRO A 21 23.25 -7.65 22.97
N ASN A 22 24.09 -8.60 22.54
CA ASN A 22 25.36 -8.98 23.20
C ASN A 22 26.58 -8.25 22.62
N GLY A 23 26.35 -7.35 21.65
CA GLY A 23 27.42 -6.57 21.00
C GLY A 23 28.15 -7.30 19.89
N GLN A 24 27.58 -8.38 19.32
CA GLN A 24 28.21 -9.16 18.25
C GLN A 24 27.69 -8.73 16.86
N PRO A 25 28.58 -8.65 15.84
CA PRO A 25 28.18 -8.31 14.48
C PRO A 25 27.17 -9.31 13.91
N ILE A 26 26.11 -8.78 13.27
CA ILE A 26 25.10 -9.54 12.55
C ILE A 26 25.42 -9.56 11.07
N SER A 27 25.32 -10.72 10.44
CA SER A 27 25.52 -10.90 8.99
C SER A 27 24.37 -11.68 8.36
N ILE A 28 24.09 -11.42 7.08
CA ILE A 28 23.11 -12.19 6.31
C ILE A 28 23.78 -13.51 5.90
N THR A 29 23.13 -14.64 6.19
CA THR A 29 23.61 -15.98 5.87
C THR A 29 22.87 -16.61 4.70
N GLY A 30 21.71 -16.09 4.33
CA GLY A 30 20.96 -16.59 3.20
C GLY A 30 19.69 -15.81 2.91
N VAL A 31 19.17 -16.00 1.71
CA VAL A 31 17.85 -15.51 1.25
C VAL A 31 17.11 -16.65 0.56
N GLY A 32 15.78 -16.65 0.65
CA GLY A 32 14.98 -17.73 0.07
C GLY A 32 13.49 -17.41 0.00
N ASN A 33 12.72 -18.43 -0.42
CA ASN A 33 11.25 -18.40 -0.52
C ASN A 33 10.70 -17.11 -1.17
N PRO A 34 11.17 -16.75 -2.39
CA PRO A 34 10.67 -15.56 -3.07
C PRO A 34 9.22 -15.77 -3.51
N GLY A 35 8.32 -14.91 -3.06
CA GLY A 35 6.97 -14.77 -3.61
C GLY A 35 6.96 -13.79 -4.78
N ASN A 36 6.48 -14.24 -5.95
CA ASN A 36 6.31 -13.42 -7.16
C ASN A 36 7.61 -12.87 -7.77
N GLY A 37 8.72 -13.59 -7.65
CA GLY A 37 10.00 -13.17 -8.20
C GLY A 37 11.13 -14.13 -7.89
N SER A 38 12.37 -13.67 -8.03
CA SER A 38 13.58 -14.34 -7.57
C SER A 38 14.38 -13.42 -6.65
N VAL A 39 15.13 -14.01 -5.70
CA VAL A 39 15.95 -13.27 -4.76
C VAL A 39 17.37 -13.81 -4.76
N SER A 40 18.36 -12.94 -4.67
CA SER A 40 19.78 -13.30 -4.56
C SER A 40 20.48 -12.39 -3.55
N TYR A 41 21.53 -12.91 -2.90
CA TYR A 41 22.38 -12.17 -1.99
C TYR A 41 23.82 -12.12 -2.49
N ASP A 42 24.39 -10.93 -2.61
CA ASP A 42 25.80 -10.72 -2.88
C ASP A 42 26.53 -10.43 -1.56
N SER A 43 27.33 -11.40 -1.11
CA SER A 43 28.07 -11.32 0.15
C SER A 43 29.24 -10.32 0.11
N ASN A 44 29.74 -9.94 -1.08
CA ASN A 44 30.80 -8.95 -1.21
C ASN A 44 30.22 -7.52 -1.18
N ALA A 45 29.17 -7.30 -1.97
CA ALA A 45 28.46 -6.01 -2.00
C ALA A 45 27.53 -5.80 -0.80
N LYS A 46 27.25 -6.85 0.00
CA LYS A 46 26.29 -6.83 1.12
C LYS A 46 24.90 -6.39 0.70
N THR A 47 24.47 -6.82 -0.49
CA THR A 47 23.18 -6.43 -1.08
C THR A 47 22.31 -7.65 -1.38
N VAL A 48 21.01 -7.49 -1.12
CA VAL A 48 19.99 -8.43 -1.58
C VAL A 48 19.32 -7.83 -2.81
N THR A 49 19.25 -8.62 -3.88
CA THR A 49 18.57 -8.23 -5.11
C THR A 49 17.31 -9.07 -5.28
N PHE A 50 16.17 -8.42 -5.45
CA PHE A 50 14.91 -9.04 -5.82
C PHE A 50 14.56 -8.69 -7.27
N VAL A 51 14.23 -9.70 -8.07
CA VAL A 51 13.79 -9.54 -9.46
C VAL A 51 12.37 -10.06 -9.57
N PRO A 52 11.37 -9.17 -9.77
CA PRO A 52 9.98 -9.59 -9.94
C PRO A 52 9.79 -10.52 -11.14
N THR A 53 8.80 -11.40 -11.05
CA THR A 53 8.31 -12.14 -12.23
C THR A 53 7.89 -11.13 -13.31
N SER A 54 8.19 -11.43 -14.56
CA SER A 54 7.84 -10.53 -15.68
C SER A 54 6.33 -10.26 -15.72
N GLY A 55 5.95 -8.98 -15.74
CA GLY A 55 4.56 -8.53 -15.74
C GLY A 55 3.86 -8.57 -14.37
N TYR A 56 4.54 -9.03 -13.31
CA TYR A 56 3.96 -8.99 -11.97
C TYR A 56 3.96 -7.57 -11.41
N THR A 57 2.86 -7.19 -10.77
CA THR A 57 2.70 -5.98 -9.94
C THR A 57 1.94 -6.34 -8.68
N GLY A 58 2.20 -5.63 -7.58
CA GLY A 58 1.63 -5.93 -6.27
C GLY A 58 2.68 -6.26 -5.22
N THR A 59 2.26 -6.80 -4.09
CA THR A 59 3.17 -7.15 -2.99
C THR A 59 3.96 -8.42 -3.31
N ALA A 60 5.29 -8.31 -3.29
CA ALA A 60 6.22 -9.42 -3.37
C ALA A 60 6.92 -9.61 -2.02
N SER A 61 7.45 -10.81 -1.76
CA SER A 61 8.11 -11.12 -0.50
C SER A 61 9.26 -12.09 -0.68
N PHE A 62 10.17 -12.12 0.29
CA PHE A 62 11.19 -13.15 0.41
C PHE A 62 11.58 -13.33 1.88
N THR A 63 12.19 -14.45 2.22
CA THR A 63 12.77 -14.69 3.55
C THR A 63 14.28 -14.42 3.52
N TYR A 64 14.81 -13.98 4.66
CA TYR A 64 16.24 -13.88 4.88
C TYR A 64 16.63 -14.46 6.23
N SER A 65 17.83 -14.98 6.33
CA SER A 65 18.42 -15.50 7.56
C SER A 65 19.64 -14.69 7.94
N ILE A 66 19.82 -14.47 9.22
CA ILE A 66 20.97 -13.77 9.79
C ILE A 66 21.65 -14.67 10.83
N ALA A 67 22.94 -14.44 11.04
CA ALA A 67 23.70 -15.02 12.13
C ALA A 67 24.61 -13.98 12.78
N ASP A 68 24.89 -14.17 14.08
CA ASP A 68 25.93 -13.46 14.80
C ASP A 68 27.24 -14.28 14.85
N SER A 69 28.32 -13.70 15.34
CA SER A 69 29.61 -14.36 15.48
C SER A 69 29.65 -15.38 16.64
N GLY A 70 28.63 -15.41 17.49
CA GLY A 70 28.47 -16.35 18.59
C GLY A 70 27.73 -17.64 18.22
N GLY A 71 27.23 -17.74 16.96
CA GLY A 71 26.46 -18.88 16.46
C GLY A 71 24.95 -18.76 16.66
N GLY A 72 24.45 -17.63 17.13
CA GLY A 72 23.01 -17.32 17.17
C GLY A 72 22.49 -17.10 15.75
N THR A 73 21.30 -17.61 15.44
CA THR A 73 20.66 -17.46 14.13
C THR A 73 19.22 -17.00 14.27
N SER A 74 18.74 -16.24 13.28
CA SER A 74 17.34 -15.82 13.18
C SER A 74 16.92 -15.69 11.72
N SER A 75 15.61 -15.74 11.46
CA SER A 75 15.05 -15.54 10.12
C SER A 75 13.83 -14.62 10.19
N ALA A 76 13.63 -13.86 9.12
CA ALA A 76 12.47 -12.99 8.96
C ALA A 76 12.05 -12.91 7.48
N SER A 77 10.84 -12.37 7.25
CA SER A 77 10.35 -12.08 5.91
C SER A 77 10.50 -10.58 5.61
N ALA A 78 10.93 -10.27 4.40
CA ALA A 78 10.87 -8.94 3.83
C ALA A 78 9.78 -8.89 2.77
N SER A 79 9.08 -7.76 2.67
CA SER A 79 8.07 -7.53 1.63
C SER A 79 8.37 -6.21 0.92
N LEU A 80 8.02 -6.15 -0.35
CA LEU A 80 8.19 -4.97 -1.20
C LEU A 80 7.00 -4.85 -2.16
N ILE A 81 6.71 -3.62 -2.61
CA ILE A 81 5.68 -3.37 -3.62
C ILE A 81 6.36 -3.25 -4.98
N VAL A 82 5.92 -4.10 -5.92
CA VAL A 82 6.28 -4.01 -7.33
C VAL A 82 5.23 -3.16 -8.03
N ASN A 83 5.60 -1.92 -8.38
CA ASN A 83 4.71 -0.99 -9.05
C ASN A 83 4.72 -1.22 -10.57
N ASP A 84 3.55 -1.04 -11.20
CA ASP A 84 3.47 -0.85 -12.64
C ASP A 84 3.95 0.58 -12.96
N PRO A 85 5.04 0.78 -13.71
CA PRO A 85 5.54 2.12 -14.02
C PRO A 85 4.57 2.94 -14.89
N SER A 86 3.56 2.32 -15.48
CA SER A 86 2.50 3.00 -16.23
C SER A 86 1.36 3.52 -15.34
N THR A 87 1.36 3.19 -14.03
CA THR A 87 0.34 3.67 -13.10
C THR A 87 0.81 4.87 -12.28
N THR A 88 -0.14 5.70 -11.88
CA THR A 88 0.04 6.79 -10.92
C THR A 88 -0.95 6.63 -9.76
N SER A 89 -0.64 7.27 -8.63
CA SER A 89 -1.43 7.25 -7.39
C SER A 89 -1.54 8.66 -6.83
N LEU A 90 -2.51 8.94 -5.97
CA LEU A 90 -2.65 10.26 -5.34
C LEU A 90 -1.52 10.57 -4.34
N PHE A 91 -1.14 9.59 -3.54
CA PHE A 91 -0.15 9.79 -2.48
C PHE A 91 1.21 9.18 -2.85
N SER A 92 2.28 9.75 -2.32
CA SER A 92 3.63 9.18 -2.45
C SER A 92 3.70 7.79 -1.79
N PRO A 93 4.43 6.82 -2.36
CA PRO A 93 4.67 5.53 -1.72
C PRO A 93 5.46 5.64 -0.41
N THR A 94 6.10 6.78 -0.16
CA THR A 94 6.87 7.08 1.07
C THR A 94 6.10 7.95 2.07
N SER A 95 4.90 8.41 1.71
CA SER A 95 4.07 9.18 2.66
C SER A 95 3.50 8.27 3.75
N SER A 96 3.29 8.86 4.92
CA SER A 96 2.62 8.21 6.04
C SER A 96 1.54 9.14 6.60
N PRO A 97 0.39 8.60 7.03
CA PRO A 97 -0.64 9.38 7.73
C PRO A 97 -0.14 9.99 9.04
N ALA A 98 -0.70 11.12 9.42
CA ALA A 98 -0.37 11.81 10.67
C ALA A 98 -0.70 10.97 11.92
N ILE A 99 -1.78 10.18 11.84
CA ILE A 99 -2.19 9.23 12.88
C ILE A 99 -2.04 7.84 12.27
N ALA A 100 -1.01 7.11 12.74
CA ALA A 100 -0.73 5.78 12.22
C ALA A 100 -1.76 4.72 12.65
N ALA A 101 -2.40 4.89 13.81
CA ALA A 101 -3.45 4.00 14.30
C ALA A 101 -4.49 4.79 15.11
N VAL A 102 -5.72 4.75 14.65
CA VAL A 102 -6.92 5.12 15.41
C VAL A 102 -7.45 3.82 16.02
N ASN A 103 -7.60 3.81 17.34
CA ASN A 103 -8.14 2.64 18.04
C ASN A 103 -9.67 2.65 17.87
N ASP A 104 -10.15 1.82 16.96
CA ASP A 104 -11.57 1.59 16.72
C ASP A 104 -11.82 0.10 16.50
N PRO A 105 -12.43 -0.61 17.46
CA PRO A 105 -12.61 -2.06 17.35
C PRO A 105 -13.77 -2.46 16.43
N SER A 106 -14.46 -1.49 15.83
CA SER A 106 -15.65 -1.77 15.01
C SER A 106 -15.27 -2.06 13.56
N PRO A 107 -15.88 -3.08 12.92
CA PRO A 107 -15.73 -3.27 11.49
C PRO A 107 -16.19 -2.03 10.71
N VAL A 108 -15.38 -1.58 9.77
CA VAL A 108 -15.65 -0.34 9.03
C VAL A 108 -15.10 -0.40 7.60
N GLU A 109 -15.87 0.12 6.67
CA GLU A 109 -15.45 0.42 5.30
C GLU A 109 -14.97 1.87 5.25
N LEU A 110 -13.74 2.11 4.79
CA LEU A 110 -13.07 3.40 4.77
C LEU A 110 -12.64 3.75 3.35
N GLY A 111 -12.94 4.96 2.88
CA GLY A 111 -12.68 5.28 1.48
C GLY A 111 -12.45 6.76 1.19
N LEU A 112 -12.20 7.03 -0.10
CA LEU A 112 -12.07 8.37 -0.66
C LEU A 112 -12.84 8.48 -1.98
N LYS A 113 -13.34 9.68 -2.26
CA LYS A 113 -13.85 10.07 -3.58
C LYS A 113 -12.69 10.60 -4.42
N PHE A 114 -12.60 10.16 -5.67
CA PHE A 114 -11.58 10.62 -6.60
C PHE A 114 -12.11 10.81 -8.01
N GLN A 115 -11.35 11.52 -8.81
CA GLN A 115 -11.57 11.77 -10.24
C GLN A 115 -10.24 11.69 -10.98
N ALA A 116 -10.28 11.34 -12.28
CA ALA A 116 -9.16 11.51 -13.19
C ALA A 116 -9.48 12.59 -14.22
N THR A 117 -8.47 13.31 -14.71
CA THR A 117 -8.64 14.35 -15.74
C THR A 117 -8.68 13.79 -17.16
N THR A 118 -8.34 12.51 -17.34
CA THR A 118 -8.38 11.77 -18.61
C THR A 118 -9.07 10.42 -18.38
N ASP A 119 -9.57 9.82 -19.45
CA ASP A 119 -10.00 8.44 -19.43
C ASP A 119 -8.82 7.53 -19.11
N GLY A 120 -9.10 6.37 -18.50
CA GLY A 120 -8.10 5.41 -18.12
C GLY A 120 -8.69 4.24 -17.38
N GLU A 121 -7.87 3.57 -16.60
CA GLU A 121 -8.25 2.36 -15.88
C GLU A 121 -7.73 2.40 -14.45
N ILE A 122 -8.54 1.93 -13.49
CA ILE A 122 -8.07 1.59 -12.15
C ILE A 122 -7.63 0.14 -12.16
N THR A 123 -6.34 -0.10 -11.96
CA THR A 123 -5.73 -1.43 -12.00
C THR A 123 -5.74 -2.10 -10.63
N GLY A 124 -5.92 -1.33 -9.56
CA GLY A 124 -5.94 -1.81 -8.18
C GLY A 124 -6.05 -0.68 -7.18
N LEU A 125 -6.00 -1.04 -5.91
CA LEU A 125 -6.04 -0.10 -4.79
C LEU A 125 -4.86 -0.34 -3.84
N ARG A 126 -4.59 0.66 -3.03
CA ARG A 126 -3.71 0.55 -1.86
C ARG A 126 -4.33 1.23 -0.66
N PHE A 127 -3.94 0.74 0.51
CA PHE A 127 -4.25 1.41 1.78
C PHE A 127 -3.02 1.46 2.68
N TYR A 128 -2.98 2.41 3.60
CA TYR A 128 -1.92 2.50 4.60
C TYR A 128 -2.32 1.71 5.84
N LYS A 129 -1.60 0.63 6.11
CA LYS A 129 -1.77 -0.22 7.27
C LYS A 129 -0.98 0.36 8.44
N GLY A 130 -1.69 0.73 9.49
CA GLY A 130 -1.08 1.16 10.74
C GLY A 130 -0.80 -0.01 11.70
N PRO A 131 -0.07 0.25 12.80
CA PRO A 131 0.08 -0.72 13.88
C PRO A 131 -1.29 -1.14 14.44
N GLY A 132 -1.45 -2.42 14.77
CA GLY A 132 -2.71 -2.96 15.30
C GLY A 132 -3.76 -3.31 14.25
N ASN A 133 -3.68 -2.75 13.04
CA ASN A 133 -4.59 -3.10 11.96
C ASN A 133 -4.29 -4.52 11.47
N SER A 134 -5.17 -5.46 11.76
CA SER A 134 -4.98 -6.89 11.50
C SER A 134 -6.26 -7.53 10.97
N GLY A 135 -6.11 -8.67 10.32
CA GLY A 135 -7.23 -9.41 9.72
C GLY A 135 -7.23 -9.31 8.20
N PRO A 136 -8.18 -9.94 7.54
CA PRO A 136 -8.32 -9.82 6.10
C PRO A 136 -8.83 -8.41 5.74
N HIS A 137 -8.16 -7.79 4.76
CA HIS A 137 -8.60 -6.52 4.19
C HIS A 137 -9.12 -6.76 2.77
N VAL A 138 -10.21 -6.07 2.42
CA VAL A 138 -10.84 -6.15 1.10
C VAL A 138 -10.84 -4.75 0.50
N ALA A 139 -10.42 -4.63 -0.74
CA ALA A 139 -10.46 -3.42 -1.54
C ALA A 139 -11.70 -3.42 -2.42
N ASP A 140 -12.43 -2.31 -2.44
CA ASP A 140 -13.63 -2.14 -3.26
C ASP A 140 -13.56 -0.84 -4.07
N LEU A 141 -13.90 -0.93 -5.35
CA LEU A 141 -14.07 0.22 -6.24
C LEU A 141 -15.54 0.37 -6.60
N TRP A 142 -16.06 1.57 -6.47
CA TRP A 142 -17.47 1.88 -6.65
C TRP A 142 -17.69 3.01 -7.65
N SER A 143 -18.84 2.99 -8.31
CA SER A 143 -19.38 4.20 -8.94
C SER A 143 -19.78 5.23 -7.87
N SER A 144 -19.98 6.48 -8.25
CA SER A 144 -20.49 7.53 -7.34
C SER A 144 -21.87 7.25 -6.74
N THR A 145 -22.61 6.31 -7.31
CA THR A 145 -23.97 5.94 -6.88
C THR A 145 -24.02 4.64 -6.07
N GLY A 146 -22.84 4.04 -5.76
CA GLY A 146 -22.74 2.85 -4.93
C GLY A 146 -22.81 1.51 -5.68
N THR A 147 -22.67 1.51 -7.00
CA THR A 147 -22.51 0.23 -7.74
C THR A 147 -21.08 -0.26 -7.55
N LEU A 148 -20.91 -1.47 -7.04
CA LEU A 148 -19.62 -2.15 -6.94
C LEU A 148 -19.10 -2.48 -8.35
N LEU A 149 -17.92 -1.97 -8.69
CA LEU A 149 -17.27 -2.15 -9.99
C LEU A 149 -16.19 -3.22 -9.96
N ALA A 150 -15.44 -3.31 -8.87
CA ALA A 150 -14.44 -4.33 -8.63
C ALA A 150 -14.18 -4.53 -7.15
N THR A 151 -13.73 -5.74 -6.79
CA THR A 151 -13.29 -6.10 -5.44
C THR A 151 -12.04 -6.96 -5.51
N ALA A 152 -11.18 -6.87 -4.49
CA ALA A 152 -10.00 -7.73 -4.35
C ALA A 152 -9.60 -7.86 -2.88
N THR A 153 -9.10 -9.03 -2.48
CA THR A 153 -8.60 -9.26 -1.12
C THR A 153 -7.10 -9.05 -1.08
N PHE A 154 -6.63 -8.23 -0.15
CA PHE A 154 -5.20 -8.05 0.08
C PHE A 154 -4.56 -9.35 0.58
N SER A 155 -3.36 -9.61 0.12
CA SER A 155 -2.56 -10.78 0.49
C SER A 155 -1.09 -10.39 0.66
N ASN A 156 -0.36 -11.19 1.44
CA ASN A 156 1.07 -10.96 1.73
C ASN A 156 1.36 -9.56 2.32
N GLU A 157 0.43 -9.07 3.13
CA GLU A 157 0.55 -7.75 3.74
C GLU A 157 1.76 -7.64 4.66
N THR A 158 2.41 -6.49 4.63
CA THR A 158 3.45 -6.12 5.59
C THR A 158 2.86 -5.83 6.97
N ALA A 159 3.71 -5.72 8.00
CA ALA A 159 3.26 -5.35 9.34
C ALA A 159 2.63 -3.95 9.38
N ASN A 160 3.20 -3.00 8.63
CA ASN A 160 2.72 -1.62 8.51
C ASN A 160 3.14 -1.04 7.15
N GLY A 161 2.62 0.16 6.81
CA GLY A 161 2.91 0.87 5.57
C GLY A 161 1.89 0.60 4.47
N TRP A 162 2.15 1.12 3.28
CA TRP A 162 1.26 0.93 2.15
C TRP A 162 1.15 -0.54 1.76
N GLN A 163 -0.08 -1.04 1.70
CA GLN A 163 -0.45 -2.34 1.15
C GLN A 163 -1.06 -2.14 -0.22
N GLN A 164 -0.85 -3.07 -1.14
CA GLN A 164 -1.36 -2.96 -2.51
C GLN A 164 -2.01 -4.26 -2.95
N VAL A 165 -3.11 -4.12 -3.68
CA VAL A 165 -3.78 -5.22 -4.38
C VAL A 165 -4.18 -4.80 -5.78
N ASN A 166 -4.07 -5.70 -6.75
CA ASN A 166 -4.57 -5.49 -8.10
C ASN A 166 -5.91 -6.19 -8.29
N PHE A 167 -6.80 -5.58 -9.06
CA PHE A 167 -8.02 -6.22 -9.50
C PHE A 167 -7.72 -7.32 -10.53
N ALA A 168 -8.57 -8.34 -10.59
CA ALA A 168 -8.44 -9.42 -11.58
C ALA A 168 -8.50 -8.89 -13.03
N SER A 169 -9.24 -7.80 -13.23
CA SER A 169 -9.28 -7.05 -14.48
C SER A 169 -9.32 -5.56 -14.15
N PRO A 170 -8.55 -4.72 -14.85
CA PRO A 170 -8.64 -3.27 -14.70
C PRO A 170 -10.05 -2.75 -14.99
N VAL A 171 -10.46 -1.71 -14.29
CA VAL A 171 -11.78 -1.07 -14.44
C VAL A 171 -11.64 0.23 -15.19
N ALA A 172 -12.26 0.34 -16.35
CA ALA A 172 -12.28 1.58 -17.13
C ALA A 172 -13.04 2.68 -16.38
N ILE A 173 -12.46 3.87 -16.32
CA ILE A 173 -13.05 5.08 -15.72
C ILE A 173 -13.02 6.22 -16.72
N ALA A 174 -14.06 7.06 -16.66
CA ALA A 174 -14.21 8.23 -17.52
C ALA A 174 -13.65 9.50 -16.85
N ALA A 175 -13.04 10.37 -17.65
CA ALA A 175 -12.55 11.68 -17.24
C ALA A 175 -13.64 12.51 -16.54
N GLY A 176 -13.28 13.21 -15.47
CA GLY A 176 -14.17 14.09 -14.72
C GLY A 176 -15.28 13.38 -13.93
N THR A 177 -15.39 12.05 -14.04
CA THR A 177 -16.39 11.27 -13.30
C THR A 177 -15.86 10.92 -11.91
N THR A 178 -16.72 11.06 -10.89
CA THR A 178 -16.38 10.69 -9.51
C THR A 178 -16.58 9.21 -9.30
N TYR A 179 -15.58 8.59 -8.69
CA TYR A 179 -15.61 7.21 -8.19
C TYR A 179 -15.26 7.19 -6.70
N VAL A 180 -15.53 6.08 -6.03
CA VAL A 180 -15.14 5.85 -4.64
C VAL A 180 -14.24 4.61 -4.60
N ALA A 181 -13.09 4.77 -3.95
CA ALA A 181 -12.21 3.66 -3.62
C ALA A 181 -12.26 3.44 -2.10
N SER A 182 -12.40 2.21 -1.66
CA SER A 182 -12.48 1.90 -0.24
C SER A 182 -11.75 0.61 0.12
N TYR A 183 -11.47 0.43 1.41
CA TYR A 183 -11.07 -0.84 1.98
C TYR A 183 -11.82 -1.12 3.27
N HIS A 184 -12.05 -2.41 3.51
CA HIS A 184 -12.65 -2.89 4.75
C HIS A 184 -11.58 -3.28 5.77
N THR A 185 -11.79 -2.92 7.04
CA THR A 185 -11.01 -3.38 8.19
C THR A 185 -11.91 -3.77 9.35
N ASN A 186 -11.45 -4.72 10.18
CA ASN A 186 -12.14 -5.15 11.39
C ASN A 186 -11.59 -4.49 12.67
N GLY A 187 -10.83 -3.44 12.54
CA GLY A 187 -10.20 -2.76 13.67
C GLY A 187 -9.40 -1.53 13.23
N ASP A 188 -8.40 -1.20 13.99
CA ASP A 188 -7.58 0.01 13.88
C ASP A 188 -7.30 0.43 12.44
N TYR A 189 -7.27 1.73 12.19
CA TYR A 189 -6.98 2.29 10.87
C TYR A 189 -6.12 3.56 10.98
N ALA A 190 -5.45 3.93 9.91
CA ALA A 190 -4.67 5.16 9.82
C ALA A 190 -5.54 6.35 9.40
N ALA A 191 -5.21 7.56 9.84
CA ALA A 191 -5.98 8.76 9.53
C ALA A 191 -5.13 10.03 9.40
N ASP A 192 -5.57 10.91 8.49
CA ASP A 192 -5.11 12.31 8.39
C ASP A 192 -6.32 13.25 8.54
N PRO A 193 -6.59 13.77 9.72
CA PRO A 193 -7.67 14.73 9.94
C PRO A 193 -7.48 15.99 9.08
N ASN A 194 -8.57 16.48 8.52
CA ASN A 194 -8.63 17.69 7.69
C ASN A 194 -7.84 17.62 6.35
N LEU A 195 -7.27 16.49 5.94
CA LEU A 195 -6.53 16.41 4.69
C LEU A 195 -7.37 16.82 3.49
N PHE A 196 -8.63 16.40 3.46
CA PHE A 196 -9.58 16.78 2.41
C PHE A 196 -10.35 18.09 2.67
N ALA A 197 -9.90 18.93 3.60
CA ALA A 197 -10.35 20.33 3.66
C ALA A 197 -9.98 21.08 2.36
N SER A 198 -8.90 20.64 1.70
CA SER A 198 -8.53 21.04 0.34
C SER A 198 -8.44 19.83 -0.59
N ALA A 199 -8.55 20.06 -1.90
CA ALA A 199 -8.36 18.99 -2.88
C ALA A 199 -6.91 18.48 -2.84
N GLN A 200 -6.72 17.17 -2.97
CA GLN A 200 -5.41 16.55 -3.14
C GLN A 200 -5.26 16.13 -4.60
N THR A 201 -4.17 16.54 -5.24
CA THR A 201 -3.91 16.24 -6.65
C THR A 201 -2.52 15.68 -6.85
N ASN A 202 -2.40 14.70 -7.73
CA ASN A 202 -1.13 14.22 -8.24
C ASN A 202 -1.27 13.85 -9.73
N GLY A 203 -0.62 14.62 -10.57
CA GLY A 203 -0.71 14.44 -12.04
C GLY A 203 -2.16 14.50 -12.53
N LEU A 204 -2.66 13.37 -13.03
CA LEU A 204 -4.00 13.25 -13.61
C LEU A 204 -5.09 12.89 -12.60
N LEU A 205 -4.74 12.63 -11.33
CA LEU A 205 -5.67 12.24 -10.27
C LEU A 205 -5.99 13.41 -9.35
N THR A 206 -7.23 13.48 -8.89
CA THR A 206 -7.70 14.44 -7.90
C THR A 206 -8.66 13.75 -6.92
N ALA A 207 -8.41 13.90 -5.62
CA ALA A 207 -9.42 13.72 -4.58
C ALA A 207 -10.00 15.11 -4.25
N PRO A 208 -11.25 15.41 -4.60
CA PRO A 208 -11.82 16.74 -4.42
C PRO A 208 -11.96 17.09 -2.94
N ALA A 209 -11.97 18.40 -2.63
CA ALA A 209 -12.22 18.87 -1.28
C ALA A 209 -13.60 18.43 -0.77
N SER A 210 -13.75 18.23 0.53
CA SER A 210 -15.03 17.87 1.16
C SER A 210 -16.13 18.88 0.87
N SER A 211 -15.80 20.17 0.82
CA SER A 211 -16.77 21.24 0.52
C SER A 211 -17.36 21.16 -0.88
N SER A 212 -16.63 20.62 -1.86
CA SER A 212 -17.08 20.51 -3.25
C SER A 212 -17.65 19.11 -3.59
N SER A 213 -17.37 18.10 -2.78
CA SER A 213 -17.76 16.69 -3.05
C SER A 213 -18.92 16.18 -2.16
N GLY A 214 -19.47 17.04 -1.30
CA GLY A 214 -20.44 16.62 -0.29
C GLY A 214 -19.84 15.71 0.79
N GLY A 215 -18.58 15.99 1.16
CA GLY A 215 -17.75 15.20 2.06
C GLY A 215 -16.80 14.27 1.32
N ASN A 216 -15.50 14.33 1.65
CA ASN A 216 -14.48 13.38 1.21
C ASN A 216 -13.75 12.83 2.44
N GLY A 217 -13.16 11.64 2.24
CA GLY A 217 -12.90 10.73 3.34
C GLY A 217 -14.21 10.14 3.83
N VAL A 218 -14.63 9.05 3.18
CA VAL A 218 -15.95 8.44 3.41
C VAL A 218 -15.82 7.14 4.20
N TYR A 219 -16.87 6.81 4.97
CA TYR A 219 -16.89 5.57 5.75
C TYR A 219 -18.31 5.01 5.92
N ALA A 220 -18.39 3.72 6.25
CA ALA A 220 -19.60 3.05 6.71
C ALA A 220 -19.24 1.95 7.72
N TYR A 221 -19.84 1.96 8.90
CA TYR A 221 -19.69 0.88 9.87
C TYR A 221 -20.51 -0.34 9.49
N GLY A 222 -19.92 -1.52 9.65
CA GLY A 222 -20.54 -2.82 9.40
C GLY A 222 -19.61 -3.76 8.65
N ASP A 223 -20.18 -4.85 8.13
CA ASP A 223 -19.45 -5.89 7.40
C ASP A 223 -18.87 -5.36 6.07
N ALA A 224 -17.92 -6.11 5.50
CA ALA A 224 -17.31 -5.79 4.21
C ALA A 224 -18.34 -5.65 3.07
N GLY A 225 -18.01 -4.78 2.08
CA GLY A 225 -18.85 -4.57 0.90
C GLY A 225 -19.99 -3.59 1.12
N LEU A 226 -19.89 -2.71 2.09
CA LEU A 226 -20.81 -1.59 2.30
C LEU A 226 -20.32 -0.34 1.58
N PHE A 227 -21.19 0.26 0.77
CA PHE A 227 -20.84 1.53 0.12
C PHE A 227 -20.70 2.64 1.16
N PRO A 228 -19.51 3.26 1.32
CA PRO A 228 -19.28 4.28 2.34
C PRO A 228 -19.90 5.63 1.92
N THR A 229 -20.78 6.17 2.77
CA THR A 229 -21.51 7.42 2.50
C THR A 229 -21.31 8.50 3.56
N SER A 230 -20.94 8.15 4.78
CA SER A 230 -20.67 9.10 5.86
C SER A 230 -19.29 9.73 5.69
N SER A 231 -19.09 10.93 6.22
CA SER A 231 -17.78 11.59 6.27
C SER A 231 -17.58 12.30 7.60
N PHE A 232 -16.33 12.46 8.04
CA PHE A 232 -16.01 13.11 9.30
C PHE A 232 -14.76 13.98 9.17
N ASN A 233 -14.88 15.27 9.51
CA ASN A 233 -13.77 16.22 9.58
C ASN A 233 -12.83 16.24 8.36
N SER A 234 -13.35 16.00 7.16
CA SER A 234 -12.54 15.94 5.94
C SER A 234 -11.32 15.02 6.08
N THR A 235 -11.45 13.92 6.82
CA THR A 235 -10.35 13.01 7.19
C THR A 235 -10.03 12.08 6.04
N SER A 236 -8.74 11.92 5.70
CA SER A 236 -8.28 10.81 4.88
C SER A 236 -8.04 9.57 5.76
N TYR A 237 -8.39 8.42 5.24
CA TYR A 237 -8.24 7.12 5.90
C TYR A 237 -7.13 6.28 5.25
N GLY A 238 -6.17 6.94 4.58
CA GLY A 238 -5.04 6.27 3.96
C GLY A 238 -5.42 5.33 2.81
N VAL A 239 -6.45 5.65 2.04
CA VAL A 239 -6.85 4.90 0.82
C VAL A 239 -6.30 5.60 -0.41
N ASP A 240 -5.90 4.82 -1.42
CA ASP A 240 -5.37 5.35 -2.68
C ASP A 240 -5.65 4.39 -3.85
N VAL A 241 -5.52 4.89 -5.06
CA VAL A 241 -5.81 4.18 -6.30
C VAL A 241 -4.55 3.99 -7.14
N LEU A 242 -4.55 2.96 -7.97
CA LEU A 242 -3.57 2.74 -9.03
C LEU A 242 -4.23 3.05 -10.36
N PHE A 243 -3.96 4.22 -10.90
CA PHE A 243 -4.55 4.72 -12.15
C PHE A 243 -3.57 4.59 -13.31
N ARG A 244 -4.00 3.97 -14.38
CA ARG A 244 -3.31 3.90 -15.66
C ARG A 244 -4.08 4.74 -16.68
N PRO A 245 -3.51 5.87 -17.16
CA PRO A 245 -4.17 6.70 -18.17
C PRO A 245 -4.26 5.94 -19.49
N GLN A 246 -5.34 6.16 -20.24
CA GLN A 246 -5.43 5.73 -21.63
C GLN A 246 -4.47 6.60 -22.45
N LEU A 247 -3.54 5.96 -23.16
CA LEU A 247 -2.66 6.70 -24.07
C LEU A 247 -3.50 7.29 -25.21
N ALA A 248 -3.25 8.55 -25.51
CA ALA A 248 -3.83 9.14 -26.72
C ALA A 248 -3.34 8.36 -27.95
N ALA A 249 -4.29 7.99 -28.83
CA ALA A 249 -4.00 7.31 -30.08
C ALA A 249 -3.31 8.25 -31.08
#